data_a5de1a9abe5759a7f48a6b9beaf32119
#
_entry.id   a5de1a9abe5759a7f48a6b9beaf32119
#
_cell.length_a   1.000
_cell.length_b   1.000
_cell.length_c   1.000
_cell.angle_alpha   90.00
_cell.angle_beta   90.00
_cell.angle_gamma   90.00
#
_symmetry.space_group_name_H-M   'P 1'
#
loop_
_entity.id
_entity.type
_entity.pdbx_description
1 polymer ?
#
loop_
_entity_poly.entity_id
_entity_poly.type
_entity_poly.pdbx_seq_one_letter_code
_entity_poly.pdbx_strand_id
1 'polypeptide(L)'
;DSLEAEAQLSRDRQSLNEKKIQNQINKIALKEILNINGDLAINQKQKLIGFWNHKLNKNISEGLVNSLSLKNINLKKSIKENQAKNYLNVYKPNVYISNTFTSSFSKGSSLLATIDPEKSGSSYTNTVSLNFGWNIFDGGQNKNLYKSSKADAKSEDYSYNNLENILKTNISKAYLNLKLNEEKILSSLKEISSTEESLRLARLRYDVGISTLKDVLVRQKELSNANSKNIDAIYNYNLNLDELERLTFLKISNICNEEENLIKNEIESICNI
;
A
#
# COMPACT_ATOMS: atom_id res chain seq x y z
N ASP A 1 -31.81 -16.12 36.84
CA ASP A 1 -30.45 -16.64 36.53
C ASP A 1 -30.46 -17.57 35.32
N SER A 2 -31.40 -18.53 35.18
CA SER A 2 -31.48 -19.45 34.04
C SER A 2 -31.75 -18.72 32.71
N LEU A 3 -32.78 -17.84 32.67
CA LEU A 3 -33.14 -17.05 31.49
C LEU A 3 -32.02 -16.07 31.06
N GLU A 4 -31.29 -15.51 32.03
CA GLU A 4 -30.16 -14.60 31.72
C GLU A 4 -28.98 -15.36 31.13
N ALA A 5 -28.69 -16.57 31.63
CA ALA A 5 -27.66 -17.44 31.05
C ALA A 5 -28.02 -17.93 29.66
N GLU A 6 -29.29 -18.25 29.39
CA GLU A 6 -29.78 -18.65 28.06
C GLU A 6 -29.73 -17.50 27.04
N ALA A 7 -30.09 -16.28 27.47
CA ALA A 7 -29.96 -15.09 26.66
C ALA A 7 -28.47 -14.78 26.33
N GLN A 8 -27.57 -14.96 27.29
CA GLN A 8 -26.14 -14.78 27.09
C GLN A 8 -25.60 -15.83 26.12
N LEU A 9 -25.97 -17.10 26.27
CA LEU A 9 -25.60 -18.17 25.35
C LEU A 9 -26.02 -17.87 23.89
N SER A 10 -27.23 -17.33 23.72
CA SER A 10 -27.74 -16.96 22.38
C SER A 10 -26.91 -15.84 21.78
N ARG A 11 -26.56 -14.80 22.53
CA ARG A 11 -25.67 -13.71 22.07
C ARG A 11 -24.28 -14.23 21.71
N ASP A 12 -23.71 -15.11 22.53
CA ASP A 12 -22.38 -15.67 22.29
C ASP A 12 -22.35 -16.56 21.05
N ARG A 13 -23.39 -17.34 20.80
CA ARG A 13 -23.55 -18.14 19.57
C ARG A 13 -23.65 -17.25 18.33
N GLN A 14 -24.42 -16.16 18.41
CA GLN A 14 -24.50 -15.19 17.30
C GLN A 14 -23.12 -14.58 17.02
N SER A 15 -22.45 -14.08 18.05
CA SER A 15 -21.11 -13.50 17.93
C SER A 15 -20.09 -14.49 17.34
N LEU A 16 -20.14 -15.75 17.78
CA LEU A 16 -19.29 -16.80 17.20
C LEU A 16 -19.54 -17.01 15.72
N ASN A 17 -20.82 -17.05 15.30
CA ASN A 17 -21.17 -17.21 13.89
C ASN A 17 -20.72 -16.01 13.05
N GLU A 18 -20.90 -14.79 13.53
CA GLU A 18 -20.41 -13.58 12.89
C GLU A 18 -18.89 -13.63 12.68
N LYS A 19 -18.13 -14.03 13.71
CA LYS A 19 -16.66 -14.17 13.61
C LYS A 19 -16.22 -15.29 12.64
N LYS A 20 -16.96 -16.40 12.60
CA LYS A 20 -16.71 -17.49 11.64
C LYS A 20 -16.92 -17.02 10.20
N ILE A 21 -18.02 -16.33 9.92
CA ILE A 21 -18.34 -15.79 8.60
C ILE A 21 -17.28 -14.73 8.22
N GLN A 22 -16.94 -13.81 9.12
CA GLN A 22 -15.92 -12.80 8.88
C GLN A 22 -14.56 -13.43 8.54
N ASN A 23 -14.18 -14.50 9.23
CA ASN A 23 -12.96 -15.24 8.92
C ASN A 23 -13.00 -15.87 7.51
N GLN A 24 -14.15 -16.41 7.10
CA GLN A 24 -14.32 -16.93 5.74
C GLN A 24 -14.20 -15.82 4.68
N ILE A 25 -14.83 -14.66 4.92
CA ILE A 25 -14.71 -13.48 4.03
C ILE A 25 -13.25 -13.04 3.92
N ASN A 26 -12.55 -12.94 5.05
CA ASN A 26 -11.14 -12.54 5.06
C ASN A 26 -10.24 -13.55 4.32
N LYS A 27 -10.54 -14.85 4.43
CA LYS A 27 -9.83 -15.90 3.66
C LYS A 27 -10.06 -15.76 2.16
N ILE A 28 -11.29 -15.44 1.74
CA ILE A 28 -11.61 -15.20 0.32
C ILE A 28 -10.85 -13.99 -0.19
N ALA A 29 -10.86 -12.88 0.55
CA ALA A 29 -10.11 -11.67 0.19
C ALA A 29 -8.59 -11.95 0.09
N LEU A 30 -8.05 -12.73 1.02
CA LEU A 30 -6.63 -13.10 0.99
C LEU A 30 -6.30 -13.99 -0.23
N LYS A 31 -7.17 -14.94 -0.58
CA LYS A 31 -7.02 -15.76 -1.79
C LYS A 31 -7.01 -14.90 -3.06
N GLU A 32 -7.87 -13.90 -3.13
CA GLU A 32 -7.92 -12.95 -4.24
C GLU A 32 -6.60 -12.17 -4.37
N ILE A 33 -6.12 -11.58 -3.27
CA ILE A 33 -4.87 -10.82 -3.26
C ILE A 33 -3.66 -11.68 -3.65
N LEU A 34 -3.60 -12.92 -3.16
CA LEU A 34 -2.52 -13.86 -3.44
C LEU A 34 -2.66 -14.61 -4.77
N ASN A 35 -3.82 -14.46 -5.45
CA ASN A 35 -4.17 -15.18 -6.67
C ASN A 35 -3.99 -16.72 -6.55
N ILE A 36 -4.42 -17.27 -5.40
CA ILE A 36 -4.29 -18.71 -5.10
C ILE A 36 -5.63 -19.42 -5.30
N ASN A 37 -5.62 -20.48 -6.10
CA ASN A 37 -6.74 -21.39 -6.26
C ASN A 37 -6.54 -22.61 -5.35
N GLY A 38 -7.34 -22.74 -4.29
CA GLY A 38 -7.25 -23.85 -3.34
C GLY A 38 -7.64 -23.48 -1.92
N ASP A 39 -7.57 -24.43 -0.98
CA ASP A 39 -7.84 -24.13 0.43
C ASP A 39 -6.63 -23.47 1.09
N LEU A 40 -6.92 -22.35 1.80
CA LEU A 40 -5.91 -21.61 2.53
C LEU A 40 -5.99 -21.97 4.01
N ALA A 41 -4.94 -22.64 4.51
CA ALA A 41 -4.73 -22.84 5.93
C ALA A 41 -3.85 -21.72 6.48
N ILE A 42 -4.33 -21.04 7.50
CA ILE A 42 -3.59 -19.96 8.17
C ILE A 42 -2.99 -20.52 9.45
N ASN A 43 -1.69 -20.27 9.68
CA ASN A 43 -1.06 -20.63 10.95
C ASN A 43 -1.69 -19.77 12.06
N GLN A 44 -2.37 -20.42 13.02
CA GLN A 44 -3.13 -19.74 14.07
C GLN A 44 -2.28 -19.27 15.26
N LYS A 45 -0.97 -19.49 15.25
CA LYS A 45 -0.11 -19.03 16.33
C LYS A 45 0.07 -17.51 16.22
N GLN A 46 -0.58 -16.79 17.11
CA GLN A 46 -0.35 -15.36 17.29
C GLN A 46 1.03 -15.17 17.91
N LYS A 47 1.94 -14.67 17.10
CA LYS A 47 3.28 -14.29 17.56
C LYS A 47 3.57 -12.86 17.10
N LEU A 48 4.36 -12.18 17.90
CA LEU A 48 5.02 -10.97 17.44
C LEU A 48 5.97 -11.34 16.28
N ILE A 49 5.89 -10.59 15.17
CA ILE A 49 6.72 -10.85 13.98
C ILE A 49 8.18 -10.45 14.25
N GLY A 50 8.39 -9.43 15.09
CA GLY A 50 9.69 -8.90 15.41
C GLY A 50 9.61 -7.64 16.25
N PHE A 51 10.71 -6.90 16.33
CA PHE A 51 10.77 -5.62 17.03
C PHE A 51 11.43 -4.54 16.17
N TRP A 52 11.18 -3.27 16.53
CA TRP A 52 11.68 -2.12 15.80
C TRP A 52 12.79 -1.41 16.59
N ASN A 53 14.03 -1.52 16.11
CA ASN A 53 15.19 -0.96 16.80
C ASN A 53 15.67 0.39 16.22
N HIS A 54 14.83 1.08 15.45
CA HIS A 54 15.24 2.33 14.81
C HIS A 54 14.53 3.53 15.42
N LYS A 55 15.29 4.61 15.67
CA LYS A 55 14.77 5.88 16.19
C LYS A 55 13.96 6.61 15.12
N LEU A 56 12.97 7.42 15.54
CA LEU A 56 12.07 8.17 14.66
C LEU A 56 12.82 8.98 13.58
N ASN A 57 13.88 9.70 13.95
CA ASN A 57 14.62 10.52 12.99
C ASN A 57 15.26 9.68 11.88
N LYS A 58 15.78 8.49 12.19
CA LYS A 58 16.29 7.55 11.18
C LYS A 58 15.18 7.02 10.29
N ASN A 59 14.03 6.71 10.84
CA ASN A 59 12.87 6.26 10.07
C ASN A 59 12.45 7.31 9.04
N ILE A 60 12.38 8.58 9.45
CA ILE A 60 12.01 9.68 8.57
C ILE A 60 13.06 9.85 7.46
N SER A 61 14.37 9.91 7.83
CA SER A 61 15.42 10.09 6.81
C SER A 61 15.45 8.98 5.78
N GLU A 62 15.40 7.72 6.20
CA GLU A 62 15.40 6.57 5.29
C GLU A 62 14.12 6.50 4.45
N GLY A 63 12.96 6.77 5.04
CA GLY A 63 11.69 6.80 4.32
C GLY A 63 11.67 7.85 3.22
N LEU A 64 12.22 9.04 3.45
CA LEU A 64 12.31 10.09 2.43
C LEU A 64 13.28 9.73 1.31
N VAL A 65 14.46 9.22 1.64
CA VAL A 65 15.50 8.85 0.65
C VAL A 65 15.04 7.71 -0.24
N ASN A 66 14.39 6.71 0.33
CA ASN A 66 13.99 5.49 -0.37
C ASN A 66 12.63 5.57 -1.05
N SER A 67 11.81 6.58 -0.74
CA SER A 67 10.45 6.71 -1.26
C SER A 67 10.39 6.72 -2.78
N LEU A 68 9.79 5.68 -3.36
CA LEU A 68 9.53 5.59 -4.79
C LEU A 68 8.52 6.64 -5.26
N SER A 69 7.57 7.01 -4.41
CA SER A 69 6.57 8.03 -4.72
C SER A 69 7.20 9.41 -4.87
N LEU A 70 8.16 9.79 -4.01
CA LEU A 70 8.91 11.04 -4.15
C LEU A 70 9.79 11.04 -5.40
N LYS A 71 10.46 9.92 -5.69
CA LYS A 71 11.25 9.74 -6.93
C LYS A 71 10.38 9.90 -8.17
N ASN A 72 9.16 9.34 -8.15
CA ASN A 72 8.22 9.46 -9.26
C ASN A 72 7.81 10.92 -9.52
N ILE A 73 7.51 11.71 -8.47
CA ILE A 73 7.18 13.13 -8.65
C ILE A 73 8.38 13.91 -9.23
N ASN A 74 9.59 13.64 -8.77
CA ASN A 74 10.80 14.25 -9.35
C ASN A 74 10.99 13.90 -10.84
N LEU A 75 10.71 12.67 -11.24
CA LEU A 75 10.73 12.28 -12.65
C LEU A 75 9.63 13.00 -13.45
N LYS A 76 8.41 13.13 -12.92
CA LYS A 76 7.33 13.90 -13.55
C LYS A 76 7.72 15.36 -13.75
N LYS A 77 8.34 16.00 -12.75
CA LYS A 77 8.88 17.35 -12.88
C LYS A 77 9.89 17.42 -14.03
N SER A 78 10.86 16.50 -14.07
CA SER A 78 11.87 16.46 -15.13
C SER A 78 11.25 16.28 -16.51
N ILE A 79 10.19 15.48 -16.63
CA ILE A 79 9.43 15.32 -17.86
C ILE A 79 8.81 16.67 -18.29
N LYS A 80 8.16 17.38 -17.36
CA LYS A 80 7.56 18.69 -17.65
C LYS A 80 8.59 19.74 -18.04
N GLU A 81 9.76 19.76 -17.39
CA GLU A 81 10.88 20.63 -17.74
C GLU A 81 11.42 20.34 -19.14
N ASN A 82 11.56 19.06 -19.52
CA ASN A 82 12.00 18.67 -20.85
C ASN A 82 10.94 18.96 -21.91
N GLN A 83 9.66 18.76 -21.61
CA GLN A 83 8.57 19.19 -22.49
C GLN A 83 8.61 20.70 -22.74
N ALA A 84 8.85 21.50 -21.68
CA ALA A 84 9.03 22.94 -21.83
C ALA A 84 10.17 23.27 -22.81
N LYS A 85 11.35 22.65 -22.65
CA LYS A 85 12.47 22.85 -23.57
C LYS A 85 12.13 22.47 -25.01
N ASN A 86 11.36 21.39 -25.21
CA ASN A 86 10.94 20.94 -26.54
C ASN A 86 10.06 21.95 -27.26
N TYR A 87 9.20 22.70 -26.57
CA TYR A 87 8.42 23.77 -27.19
C TYR A 87 9.32 24.88 -27.77
N LEU A 88 10.45 25.17 -27.15
CA LEU A 88 11.41 26.12 -27.69
C LEU A 88 12.24 25.55 -28.84
N ASN A 89 12.38 24.24 -28.93
CA ASN A 89 13.12 23.63 -30.07
C ASN A 89 12.40 23.77 -31.40
N VAL A 90 11.09 24.05 -31.41
CA VAL A 90 10.33 24.30 -32.65
C VAL A 90 10.87 25.48 -33.42
N TYR A 91 11.51 26.45 -32.76
CA TYR A 91 12.14 27.61 -33.43
C TYR A 91 13.55 27.33 -33.96
N LYS A 92 14.08 26.12 -33.76
CA LYS A 92 15.36 25.71 -34.33
C LYS A 92 15.13 25.15 -35.76
N PRO A 93 16.01 25.44 -36.72
CA PRO A 93 15.92 24.83 -38.01
C PRO A 93 16.13 23.32 -37.94
N ASN A 94 15.39 22.57 -38.74
CA ASN A 94 15.52 21.14 -38.89
C ASN A 94 15.87 20.78 -40.35
N VAL A 95 16.73 19.78 -40.50
CA VAL A 95 17.13 19.24 -41.79
C VAL A 95 16.93 17.73 -41.75
N TYR A 96 16.22 17.18 -42.71
CA TYR A 96 16.06 15.73 -42.81
C TYR A 96 16.05 15.26 -44.26
N ILE A 97 16.55 14.05 -44.47
CA ILE A 97 16.52 13.35 -45.75
C ILE A 97 15.37 12.36 -45.71
N SER A 98 14.54 12.36 -46.73
CA SER A 98 13.48 11.36 -46.90
C SER A 98 13.68 10.61 -48.20
N ASN A 99 13.46 9.31 -48.20
CA ASN A 99 13.37 8.46 -49.37
C ASN A 99 11.99 7.80 -49.39
N THR A 100 11.26 8.06 -50.47
CA THR A 100 9.92 7.50 -50.68
C THR A 100 9.94 6.65 -51.94
N PHE A 101 9.70 5.36 -51.77
CA PHE A 101 9.47 4.42 -52.84
C PHE A 101 7.98 4.17 -52.99
N THR A 102 7.41 4.49 -54.16
CA THR A 102 6.00 4.28 -54.48
C THR A 102 5.89 3.27 -55.61
N SER A 103 5.15 2.20 -55.38
CA SER A 103 4.75 1.26 -56.41
C SER A 103 3.22 1.39 -56.57
N SER A 104 2.81 1.70 -57.79
CA SER A 104 1.38 1.77 -58.13
C SER A 104 1.06 0.86 -59.30
N PHE A 105 -0.01 0.13 -59.18
CA PHE A 105 -0.59 -0.67 -60.27
C PHE A 105 -1.99 -0.14 -60.55
N SER A 106 -2.21 0.18 -61.86
CA SER A 106 -3.52 0.62 -62.32
C SER A 106 -4.05 -0.32 -63.38
N LYS A 107 -5.28 -0.75 -63.25
CA LYS A 107 -6.02 -1.49 -64.25
C LYS A 107 -7.33 -0.76 -64.53
N GLY A 108 -7.58 -0.40 -65.78
CA GLY A 108 -8.83 0.30 -66.10
C GLY A 108 -9.11 0.32 -67.59
N SER A 109 -10.39 0.47 -67.95
CA SER A 109 -10.84 0.69 -69.34
C SER A 109 -11.08 2.19 -69.53
N SER A 110 -10.59 2.74 -70.64
CA SER A 110 -10.93 4.10 -71.07
C SER A 110 -12.22 4.11 -71.84
N LEU A 111 -13.19 4.89 -71.42
CA LEU A 111 -14.51 5.05 -72.11
C LEU A 111 -14.38 5.71 -73.51
N LEU A 112 -13.22 6.20 -73.88
CA LEU A 112 -12.95 6.87 -75.13
C LEU A 112 -12.06 6.05 -76.13
N ALA A 113 -11.62 4.86 -75.73
CA ALA A 113 -10.74 4.04 -76.60
C ALA A 113 -11.55 2.90 -77.19
N THR A 114 -11.88 3.10 -78.53
CA THR A 114 -12.63 2.12 -79.34
C THR A 114 -11.81 0.91 -79.75
N ILE A 115 -10.51 0.79 -79.38
CA ILE A 115 -9.58 -0.19 -79.97
C ILE A 115 -8.86 -1.06 -78.92
N ASP A 116 -8.82 -0.70 -77.62
CA ASP A 116 -8.17 -1.56 -76.61
C ASP A 116 -8.78 -1.40 -75.26
N PRO A 117 -9.61 -2.38 -74.81
CA PRO A 117 -10.48 -2.23 -73.64
C PRO A 117 -9.80 -2.40 -72.29
N GLU A 118 -8.61 -2.92 -72.19
CA GLU A 118 -7.90 -3.11 -70.90
C GLU A 118 -6.43 -2.67 -70.97
N LYS A 119 -6.15 -1.50 -70.43
CA LYS A 119 -4.74 -1.11 -70.16
C LYS A 119 -4.42 -1.35 -68.70
N SER A 120 -3.43 -2.19 -68.43
CA SER A 120 -2.81 -2.32 -67.14
C SER A 120 -1.45 -1.65 -67.14
N GLY A 121 -1.14 -0.83 -66.17
CA GLY A 121 0.14 -0.18 -66.00
C GLY A 121 0.70 -0.31 -64.60
N SER A 122 1.98 -0.59 -64.49
CA SER A 122 2.71 -0.51 -63.23
C SER A 122 3.65 0.69 -63.28
N SER A 123 3.71 1.46 -62.24
CA SER A 123 4.64 2.58 -62.09
C SER A 123 5.43 2.42 -60.79
N TYR A 124 6.73 2.60 -60.91
CA TYR A 124 7.66 2.59 -59.78
C TYR A 124 8.34 3.93 -59.72
N THR A 125 8.20 4.62 -58.60
CA THR A 125 8.83 5.92 -58.37
C THR A 125 9.66 5.88 -57.11
N ASN A 126 10.91 6.28 -57.20
CA ASN A 126 11.78 6.47 -56.03
C ASN A 126 12.19 7.94 -55.96
N THR A 127 11.81 8.60 -54.89
CA THR A 127 12.08 10.02 -54.67
C THR A 127 12.94 10.18 -53.43
N VAL A 128 14.13 10.75 -53.61
CA VAL A 128 15.03 11.16 -52.55
C VAL A 128 14.91 12.67 -52.38
N SER A 129 14.60 13.15 -51.20
CA SER A 129 14.40 14.58 -50.91
C SER A 129 15.24 15.01 -49.70
N LEU A 130 15.91 16.14 -49.82
CA LEU A 130 16.52 16.88 -48.73
C LEU A 130 15.59 18.01 -48.34
N ASN A 131 15.11 17.99 -47.11
CA ASN A 131 14.12 18.94 -46.60
C ASN A 131 14.76 19.83 -45.55
N PHE A 132 14.51 21.12 -45.64
CA PHE A 132 14.88 22.14 -44.67
C PHE A 132 13.61 22.83 -44.19
N GLY A 133 13.38 22.78 -42.86
CA GLY A 133 12.23 23.44 -42.23
C GLY A 133 12.71 24.36 -41.12
N TRP A 134 12.16 25.58 -41.08
CA TRP A 134 12.43 26.54 -40.02
C TRP A 134 11.17 27.32 -39.69
N ASN A 135 10.66 27.12 -38.47
CA ASN A 135 9.53 27.89 -37.95
C ASN A 135 10.03 29.18 -37.29
N ILE A 136 9.92 30.30 -38.01
CA ILE A 136 10.41 31.59 -37.56
C ILE A 136 9.43 32.26 -36.59
N PHE A 137 8.11 32.07 -36.82
CA PHE A 137 7.06 32.73 -36.05
C PHE A 137 5.77 31.89 -36.04
N ASP A 138 5.16 31.72 -34.87
CA ASP A 138 3.93 30.94 -34.66
C ASP A 138 2.86 31.70 -33.88
N GLY A 139 2.90 33.04 -33.88
CA GLY A 139 1.97 33.85 -33.07
C GLY A 139 2.19 33.75 -31.56
N GLY A 140 3.32 33.17 -31.13
CA GLY A 140 3.65 33.01 -29.71
C GLY A 140 3.07 31.74 -29.07
N GLN A 141 2.49 30.84 -29.87
CA GLN A 141 1.88 29.60 -29.40
C GLN A 141 2.87 28.76 -28.57
N ASN A 142 4.03 28.41 -29.16
CA ASN A 142 5.03 27.59 -28.47
C ASN A 142 5.66 28.29 -27.26
N LYS A 143 5.79 29.62 -27.27
CA LYS A 143 6.24 30.40 -26.12
C LYS A 143 5.25 30.31 -24.94
N ASN A 144 3.95 30.30 -25.20
CA ASN A 144 2.93 30.15 -24.16
C ASN A 144 2.85 28.70 -23.67
N LEU A 145 3.02 27.69 -24.55
CA LEU A 145 3.13 26.29 -24.15
C LEU A 145 4.37 26.04 -23.27
N TYR A 146 5.50 26.69 -23.61
CA TYR A 146 6.69 26.67 -22.73
C TYR A 146 6.38 27.20 -21.33
N LYS A 147 5.71 28.35 -21.22
CA LYS A 147 5.34 28.93 -19.93
C LYS A 147 4.38 28.02 -19.16
N SER A 148 3.38 27.46 -19.83
CA SER A 148 2.43 26.52 -19.24
C SER A 148 3.15 25.27 -18.68
N SER A 149 3.99 24.63 -19.50
CA SER A 149 4.74 23.43 -19.07
C SER A 149 5.72 23.73 -17.93
N LYS A 150 6.29 24.95 -17.89
CA LYS A 150 7.12 25.39 -16.77
C LYS A 150 6.32 25.62 -15.49
N ALA A 151 5.09 26.13 -15.61
CA ALA A 151 4.17 26.24 -14.48
C ALA A 151 3.73 24.87 -13.97
N ASP A 152 3.50 23.90 -14.87
CA ASP A 152 3.23 22.50 -14.51
C ASP A 152 4.40 21.88 -13.73
N ALA A 153 5.66 22.10 -14.19
CA ALA A 153 6.84 21.64 -13.46
C ALA A 153 6.92 22.23 -12.04
N LYS A 154 6.55 23.50 -11.88
CA LYS A 154 6.47 24.14 -10.56
C LYS A 154 5.34 23.57 -9.70
N SER A 155 4.23 23.17 -10.30
CA SER A 155 3.15 22.45 -9.60
C SER A 155 3.62 21.11 -9.03
N GLU A 156 4.48 20.39 -9.78
CA GLU A 156 5.08 19.15 -9.28
C GLU A 156 6.03 19.40 -8.07
N ASP A 157 6.70 20.55 -7.98
CA ASP A 157 7.49 20.92 -6.78
C ASP A 157 6.59 21.06 -5.53
N TYR A 158 5.43 21.70 -5.67
CA TYR A 158 4.49 21.79 -4.56
C TYR A 158 3.91 20.42 -4.19
N SER A 159 3.65 19.57 -5.18
CA SER A 159 3.20 18.20 -4.97
C SER A 159 4.25 17.37 -4.25
N TYR A 160 5.54 17.56 -4.57
CA TYR A 160 6.66 16.93 -3.88
C TYR A 160 6.71 17.33 -2.40
N ASN A 161 6.67 18.63 -2.10
CA ASN A 161 6.71 19.15 -0.73
C ASN A 161 5.51 18.66 0.10
N ASN A 162 4.33 18.63 -0.52
CA ASN A 162 3.13 18.09 0.13
C ASN A 162 3.27 16.60 0.45
N LEU A 163 3.71 15.80 -0.52
CA LEU A 163 3.92 14.36 -0.32
C LEU A 163 5.03 14.07 0.71
N GLU A 164 6.10 14.86 0.72
CA GLU A 164 7.15 14.79 1.73
C GLU A 164 6.58 14.97 3.14
N ASN A 165 5.74 15.99 3.33
CA ASN A 165 5.09 16.24 4.63
C ASN A 165 4.12 15.12 5.03
N ILE A 166 3.34 14.60 4.07
CA ILE A 166 2.44 13.47 4.30
C ILE A 166 3.25 12.24 4.73
N LEU A 167 4.35 11.96 4.06
CA LEU A 167 5.21 10.81 4.36
C LEU A 167 5.84 10.93 5.75
N LYS A 168 6.39 12.10 6.11
CA LYS A 168 6.90 12.39 7.47
C LYS A 168 5.83 12.13 8.53
N THR A 169 4.61 12.61 8.27
CA THR A 169 3.48 12.44 9.19
C THR A 169 3.09 10.97 9.32
N ASN A 170 3.01 10.22 8.21
CA ASN A 170 2.64 8.81 8.24
C ASN A 170 3.68 7.95 8.97
N ILE A 171 4.96 8.18 8.71
CA ILE A 171 6.06 7.50 9.43
C ILE A 171 5.99 7.80 10.93
N SER A 172 5.78 9.06 11.30
CA SER A 172 5.67 9.45 12.71
C SER A 172 4.45 8.81 13.39
N LYS A 173 3.30 8.78 12.71
CA LYS A 173 2.09 8.10 13.22
C LYS A 173 2.31 6.60 13.39
N ALA A 174 2.88 5.92 12.40
CA ALA A 174 3.15 4.50 12.47
C ALA A 174 4.10 4.17 13.63
N TYR A 175 5.15 4.98 13.82
CA TYR A 175 6.10 4.82 14.92
C TYR A 175 5.46 5.03 16.30
N LEU A 176 4.65 6.08 16.46
CA LEU A 176 3.95 6.35 17.72
C LEU A 176 2.88 5.30 18.03
N ASN A 177 2.16 4.84 17.00
CA ASN A 177 1.19 3.75 17.15
C ASN A 177 1.86 2.42 17.50
N LEU A 178 3.05 2.16 16.97
CA LEU A 178 3.84 0.99 17.35
C LEU A 178 4.15 1.04 18.85
N LYS A 179 4.67 2.16 19.35
CA LYS A 179 4.97 2.35 20.78
C LYS A 179 3.73 2.23 21.67
N LEU A 180 2.63 2.82 21.23
CA LEU A 180 1.35 2.69 21.95
C LEU A 180 0.90 1.22 22.04
N ASN A 181 1.03 0.44 20.96
CA ASN A 181 0.60 -0.96 20.98
C ASN A 181 1.58 -1.84 21.76
N GLU A 182 2.86 -1.51 21.82
CA GLU A 182 3.84 -2.13 22.70
C GLU A 182 3.39 -2.01 24.18
N GLU A 183 3.03 -0.80 24.63
CA GLU A 183 2.48 -0.58 25.98
C GLU A 183 1.14 -1.28 26.22
N LYS A 184 0.27 -1.31 25.20
CA LYS A 184 -1.01 -2.04 25.30
C LYS A 184 -0.82 -3.54 25.48
N ILE A 185 0.15 -4.15 24.82
CA ILE A 185 0.46 -5.58 25.01
C ILE A 185 0.85 -5.83 26.45
N LEU A 186 1.80 -5.05 27.00
CA LEU A 186 2.23 -5.20 28.40
C LEU A 186 1.09 -5.00 29.39
N SER A 187 0.24 -3.99 29.18
CA SER A 187 -0.88 -3.72 30.06
C SER A 187 -2.00 -4.77 29.95
N SER A 188 -2.27 -5.27 28.75
CA SER A 188 -3.28 -6.33 28.55
C SER A 188 -2.85 -7.67 29.16
N LEU A 189 -1.58 -8.01 29.18
CA LEU A 189 -1.07 -9.20 29.87
C LEU A 189 -1.31 -9.11 31.39
N LYS A 190 -1.07 -7.94 32.00
CA LYS A 190 -1.40 -7.70 33.41
C LYS A 190 -2.91 -7.77 33.66
N GLU A 191 -3.75 -7.23 32.76
CA GLU A 191 -5.21 -7.31 32.82
C GLU A 191 -5.67 -8.78 32.78
N ILE A 192 -5.11 -9.60 31.87
CA ILE A 192 -5.41 -11.03 31.79
C ILE A 192 -5.11 -11.73 33.13
N SER A 193 -3.89 -11.59 33.62
CA SER A 193 -3.51 -12.22 34.90
C SER A 193 -4.44 -11.82 36.06
N SER A 194 -4.81 -10.54 36.15
CA SER A 194 -5.73 -10.04 37.19
C SER A 194 -7.16 -10.56 37.02
N THR A 195 -7.64 -10.63 35.76
CA THR A 195 -9.00 -11.12 35.49
C THR A 195 -9.11 -12.64 35.64
N GLU A 196 -8.04 -13.40 35.33
CA GLU A 196 -7.98 -14.84 35.60
C GLU A 196 -8.12 -15.13 37.10
N GLU A 197 -7.37 -14.42 37.93
CA GLU A 197 -7.47 -14.59 39.41
C GLU A 197 -8.83 -14.15 39.92
N SER A 198 -9.41 -13.06 39.41
CA SER A 198 -10.76 -12.60 39.75
C SER A 198 -11.81 -13.65 39.41
N LEU A 199 -11.70 -14.30 38.26
CA LEU A 199 -12.59 -15.39 37.85
C LEU A 199 -12.41 -16.60 38.74
N ARG A 200 -11.17 -16.98 39.06
CA ARG A 200 -10.89 -18.08 39.99
C ARG A 200 -11.53 -17.87 41.36
N LEU A 201 -11.41 -16.67 41.91
CA LEU A 201 -12.03 -16.30 43.20
C LEU A 201 -13.56 -16.27 43.12
N ALA A 202 -14.13 -15.78 42.00
CA ALA A 202 -15.58 -15.79 41.82
C ALA A 202 -16.15 -17.21 41.75
N ARG A 203 -15.48 -18.13 41.09
CA ARG A 203 -15.85 -19.56 41.05
C ARG A 203 -15.82 -20.19 42.45
N LEU A 204 -14.73 -19.97 43.21
CA LEU A 204 -14.63 -20.48 44.57
C LEU A 204 -15.76 -19.95 45.49
N ARG A 205 -16.11 -18.66 45.40
CA ARG A 205 -17.23 -18.08 46.16
C ARG A 205 -18.57 -18.65 45.74
N TYR A 206 -18.77 -18.94 44.49
CA TYR A 206 -19.97 -19.59 43.96
C TYR A 206 -20.10 -21.03 44.49
N ASP A 207 -19.00 -21.80 44.43
CA ASP A 207 -18.97 -23.21 44.87
C ASP A 207 -19.31 -23.37 46.37
N VAL A 208 -18.93 -22.38 47.21
CA VAL A 208 -19.27 -22.36 48.64
C VAL A 208 -20.59 -21.63 48.94
N GLY A 209 -21.33 -21.23 47.91
CA GLY A 209 -22.67 -20.62 48.04
C GLY A 209 -22.69 -19.15 48.48
N ILE A 210 -21.55 -18.44 48.46
CA ILE A 210 -21.44 -17.02 48.90
C ILE A 210 -21.68 -16.05 47.74
N SER A 211 -21.58 -16.50 46.47
CA SER A 211 -21.74 -15.66 45.28
C SER A 211 -22.77 -16.25 44.34
N THR A 212 -23.19 -15.50 43.34
CA THR A 212 -24.17 -15.90 42.32
C THR A 212 -23.49 -16.39 41.05
N LEU A 213 -24.19 -17.20 40.25
CA LEU A 213 -23.74 -17.58 38.91
C LEU A 213 -23.50 -16.34 38.01
N LYS A 214 -24.31 -15.30 38.20
CA LYS A 214 -24.16 -14.03 37.50
C LYS A 214 -22.78 -13.41 37.70
N ASP A 215 -22.26 -13.41 38.94
CA ASP A 215 -20.94 -12.88 39.26
C ASP A 215 -19.85 -13.65 38.52
N VAL A 216 -19.96 -14.98 38.44
CA VAL A 216 -19.02 -15.82 37.66
C VAL A 216 -19.08 -15.48 36.18
N LEU A 217 -20.28 -15.35 35.60
CA LEU A 217 -20.46 -14.99 34.19
C LEU A 217 -19.89 -13.62 33.86
N VAL A 218 -20.01 -12.63 34.73
CA VAL A 218 -19.43 -11.30 34.57
C VAL A 218 -17.90 -11.39 34.51
N ARG A 219 -17.26 -12.12 35.47
CA ARG A 219 -15.80 -12.29 35.47
C ARG A 219 -15.30 -13.08 34.27
N GLN A 220 -16.06 -14.08 33.82
CA GLN A 220 -15.75 -14.82 32.60
C GLN A 220 -15.76 -13.90 31.35
N LYS A 221 -16.72 -12.98 31.27
CA LYS A 221 -16.80 -11.98 30.21
C LYS A 221 -15.64 -10.99 30.28
N GLU A 222 -15.27 -10.53 31.49
CA GLU A 222 -14.11 -9.65 31.68
C GLU A 222 -12.81 -10.29 31.19
N LEU A 223 -12.57 -11.56 31.55
CA LEU A 223 -11.41 -12.31 31.04
C LEU A 223 -11.43 -12.47 29.51
N SER A 224 -12.59 -12.79 28.94
CA SER A 224 -12.73 -12.89 27.48
C SER A 224 -12.42 -11.56 26.79
N ASN A 225 -12.86 -10.44 27.35
CA ASN A 225 -12.57 -9.12 26.84
C ASN A 225 -11.08 -8.76 26.96
N ALA A 226 -10.43 -9.11 28.08
CA ALA A 226 -9.00 -8.89 28.28
C ALA A 226 -8.17 -9.68 27.25
N ASN A 227 -8.52 -10.95 26.99
CA ASN A 227 -7.89 -11.75 25.94
C ASN A 227 -8.08 -11.13 24.55
N SER A 228 -9.29 -10.65 24.23
CA SER A 228 -9.54 -9.99 22.93
C SER A 228 -8.71 -8.72 22.77
N LYS A 229 -8.60 -7.90 23.81
CA LYS A 229 -7.75 -6.69 23.79
C LYS A 229 -6.27 -7.02 23.55
N ASN A 230 -5.75 -8.10 24.14
CA ASN A 230 -4.37 -8.53 23.90
C ASN A 230 -4.15 -8.97 22.47
N ILE A 231 -5.09 -9.75 21.92
CA ILE A 231 -5.07 -10.16 20.51
C ILE A 231 -5.04 -8.94 19.58
N ASP A 232 -5.93 -7.97 19.83
CA ASP A 232 -6.00 -6.74 19.03
C ASP A 232 -4.73 -5.90 19.15
N ALA A 233 -4.12 -5.86 20.35
CA ALA A 233 -2.86 -5.14 20.56
C ALA A 233 -1.70 -5.78 19.78
N ILE A 234 -1.57 -7.11 19.82
CA ILE A 234 -0.56 -7.85 19.05
C ILE A 234 -0.77 -7.66 17.54
N TYR A 235 -2.01 -7.77 17.06
CA TYR A 235 -2.34 -7.55 15.66
C TYR A 235 -1.96 -6.14 15.20
N ASN A 236 -2.36 -5.11 15.94
CA ASN A 236 -2.05 -3.73 15.61
C ASN A 236 -0.56 -3.41 15.73
N TYR A 237 0.16 -4.05 16.66
CA TYR A 237 1.61 -3.95 16.74
C TYR A 237 2.27 -4.47 15.47
N ASN A 238 1.94 -5.69 15.05
CA ASN A 238 2.46 -6.30 13.83
C ASN A 238 2.12 -5.47 12.58
N LEU A 239 0.89 -4.96 12.51
CA LEU A 239 0.47 -4.09 11.40
C LEU A 239 1.31 -2.80 11.31
N ASN A 240 1.63 -2.19 12.45
CA ASN A 240 2.46 -0.98 12.45
C ASN A 240 3.94 -1.29 12.19
N LEU A 241 4.43 -2.49 12.53
CA LEU A 241 5.76 -2.96 12.11
C LEU A 241 5.86 -3.05 10.59
N ASP A 242 4.92 -3.75 9.96
CA ASP A 242 4.87 -3.89 8.50
C ASP A 242 4.74 -2.53 7.81
N GLU A 243 3.91 -1.64 8.36
CA GLU A 243 3.75 -0.29 7.82
C GLU A 243 5.05 0.53 7.92
N LEU A 244 5.79 0.43 9.02
CA LEU A 244 7.09 1.08 9.16
C LEU A 244 8.11 0.50 8.17
N GLU A 245 8.20 -0.81 8.02
CA GLU A 245 9.07 -1.45 7.04
C GLU A 245 8.74 -0.96 5.63
N ARG A 246 7.47 -0.94 5.27
CA ARG A 246 6.97 -0.47 3.97
C ARG A 246 7.29 1.02 3.72
N LEU A 247 7.14 1.87 4.73
CA LEU A 247 7.37 3.31 4.60
C LEU A 247 8.84 3.69 4.63
N THR A 248 9.68 2.94 5.35
CA THR A 248 11.09 3.29 5.58
C THR A 248 12.06 2.43 4.78
N PHE A 249 11.63 1.25 4.31
CA PHE A 249 12.48 0.21 3.70
C PHE A 249 13.54 -0.34 4.66
N LEU A 250 13.42 -0.08 5.96
CA LEU A 250 14.24 -0.68 6.99
C LEU A 250 13.64 -2.03 7.37
N LYS A 251 14.48 -3.01 7.64
CA LYS A 251 14.01 -4.37 7.98
C LYS A 251 13.62 -4.47 9.46
N ILE A 252 12.59 -5.28 9.71
CA ILE A 252 12.19 -5.70 11.05
C ILE A 252 13.29 -6.60 11.63
N SER A 253 13.69 -6.36 12.88
CA SER A 253 14.64 -7.22 13.58
C SER A 253 13.92 -8.46 14.13
N ASN A 254 14.44 -9.66 13.85
CA ASN A 254 13.86 -10.90 14.35
C ASN A 254 14.14 -11.09 15.84
N ILE A 255 13.09 -11.28 16.64
CA ILE A 255 13.18 -11.39 18.11
C ILE A 255 13.95 -12.64 18.57
N CYS A 256 13.91 -13.71 17.82
CA CYS A 256 14.32 -15.02 18.32
C CYS A 256 15.75 -15.45 17.95
N ASN A 257 16.52 -14.66 17.22
CA ASN A 257 17.81 -15.10 16.65
C ASN A 257 19.04 -14.21 16.97
N GLU A 258 18.93 -13.12 17.70
CA GLU A 258 20.08 -12.26 17.96
C GLU A 258 20.30 -11.94 19.44
N GLU A 259 21.52 -12.21 19.87
CA GLU A 259 22.09 -11.92 21.20
C GLU A 259 22.34 -10.41 21.43
N GLU A 260 21.33 -9.57 21.36
CA GLU A 260 21.49 -8.18 21.76
C GLU A 260 20.85 -7.90 23.13
N ASN A 261 21.73 -7.83 24.13
CA ASN A 261 21.50 -7.92 25.56
C ASN A 261 20.86 -6.71 26.28
N LEU A 262 20.16 -5.77 25.63
CA LEU A 262 19.73 -4.53 26.27
C LEU A 262 18.21 -4.29 26.38
N ILE A 263 17.38 -5.06 25.74
CA ILE A 263 15.91 -4.95 25.86
C ILE A 263 15.28 -6.29 26.33
N LYS A 264 16.13 -7.26 26.66
CA LYS A 264 15.81 -8.65 26.90
C LYS A 264 14.83 -8.90 28.06
N ASN A 265 14.89 -8.11 29.10
CA ASN A 265 14.15 -8.40 30.34
C ASN A 265 12.63 -8.09 30.27
N GLU A 266 12.17 -7.19 29.42
CA GLU A 266 10.72 -6.91 29.24
C GLU A 266 10.11 -7.65 28.05
N ILE A 267 10.89 -7.91 27.01
CA ILE A 267 10.43 -8.57 25.78
C ILE A 267 10.55 -10.10 25.85
N GLU A 268 11.47 -10.67 26.65
CA GLU A 268 11.51 -12.13 26.88
C GLU A 268 10.21 -12.69 27.49
N SER A 269 9.50 -11.90 28.28
CA SER A 269 8.18 -12.29 28.76
C SER A 269 7.14 -12.38 27.62
N ILE A 270 7.36 -11.69 26.52
CA ILE A 270 6.46 -11.62 25.35
C ILE A 270 6.81 -12.72 24.32
N CYS A 271 8.07 -13.13 24.23
CA CYS A 271 8.52 -14.19 23.30
C CYS A 271 8.17 -15.60 23.75
N ASN A 272 7.86 -15.80 25.03
CA ASN A 272 7.52 -17.10 25.63
C ASN A 272 6.01 -17.38 25.72
N ILE A 273 5.20 -16.52 25.11
CA ILE A 273 3.77 -16.66 24.91
C ILE A 273 3.52 -17.08 23.46
#